data_9621ac566b77c20296b7551911ffacfc
#
_entry.id   9621ac566b77c20296b7551911ffacfc
#
_cell.length_a   1.000
_cell.length_b   1.000
_cell.length_c   1.000
_cell.angle_alpha   90.00
_cell.angle_beta   90.00
_cell.angle_gamma   90.00
#
_symmetry.space_group_name_H-M   'P 1'
#
loop_
_entity.id
_entity.type
_entity.pdbx_description
1 polymer ?
#
loop_
_entity_poly.entity_id
_entity_poly.type
_entity_poly.pdbx_seq_one_letter_code
_entity_poly.pdbx_strand_id
1 'polypeptide(L)'
;MDFGATDGPMNDEQLKAYLDKHGFGILHFPTVLGAVVPTYNIPGVTAELNFTPDALAGIFLGKITKWNDPAIADANKAVKLPAEDIVVVHRAEGSGTTYCWTDYLSKISDEWKTKVGKGASVNWPVGLGGKGSEGVTGTVKNTPNSITYVELIYAESNKIPYGSVKNSAGAFVKASLAAVSAAAAGAAKDMPDDFRVSITNAPGKAAYPISTFTWLLIPEKFSDAAKRDAIKGFVKWALADGQNYAEALSYAKLPKEVVTKENKAIDKIQ
;
A
#
# COMPACT_ATOMS: atom_id res chain seq x y z
N MET A 1 12.90 21.36 -1.08
CA MET A 1 11.67 20.51 -1.13
C MET A 1 10.90 20.82 0.14
N ASP A 2 9.63 21.14 0.00
CA ASP A 2 8.84 21.67 1.13
C ASP A 2 8.15 20.55 1.92
N PHE A 3 7.80 19.44 1.24
CA PHE A 3 7.32 18.20 1.83
C PHE A 3 7.52 17.03 0.83
N GLY A 4 7.40 15.80 1.33
CA GLY A 4 7.33 14.57 0.53
C GLY A 4 6.03 13.83 0.83
N ALA A 5 5.73 12.81 0.02
CA ALA A 5 4.62 11.89 0.29
C ALA A 5 5.08 10.43 0.09
N THR A 6 4.52 9.52 0.89
CA THR A 6 4.88 8.09 0.86
C THR A 6 3.77 7.22 1.44
N ASP A 7 3.64 5.97 0.95
CA ASP A 7 2.81 4.92 1.58
C ASP A 7 3.63 4.00 2.49
N GLY A 8 4.92 4.29 2.68
CA GLY A 8 5.79 3.59 3.62
C GLY A 8 6.50 4.59 4.52
N PRO A 9 6.30 4.57 5.85
CA PRO A 9 6.96 5.51 6.73
C PRO A 9 8.47 5.30 6.73
N MET A 10 9.22 6.36 6.98
CA MET A 10 10.67 6.27 7.12
C MET A 10 11.03 5.35 8.29
N ASN A 11 12.04 4.52 8.11
CA ASN A 11 12.61 3.73 9.22
C ASN A 11 13.55 4.59 10.08
N ASP A 12 14.02 4.04 11.20
CA ASP A 12 14.85 4.77 12.16
C ASP A 12 16.21 5.18 11.57
N GLU A 13 16.78 4.37 10.67
CA GLU A 13 18.03 4.71 9.97
C GLU A 13 17.84 5.91 9.04
N GLN A 14 16.71 5.94 8.30
CA GLN A 14 16.38 7.05 7.42
C GLN A 14 16.09 8.33 8.21
N LEU A 15 15.38 8.22 9.34
CA LEU A 15 15.14 9.37 10.23
C LEU A 15 16.45 9.91 10.78
N LYS A 16 17.33 9.01 11.24
CA LYS A 16 18.66 9.40 11.75
C LYS A 16 19.49 10.08 10.66
N ALA A 17 19.55 9.51 9.47
CA ALA A 17 20.28 10.08 8.34
C ALA A 17 19.75 11.46 7.95
N TYR A 18 18.41 11.65 8.00
CA TYR A 18 17.80 12.95 7.77
C TYR A 18 18.19 13.97 8.82
N LEU A 19 18.09 13.59 10.10
CA LEU A 19 18.48 14.43 11.24
C LEU A 19 19.97 14.83 11.19
N ASP A 20 20.85 13.86 10.95
CA ASP A 20 22.30 14.09 10.85
C ASP A 20 22.64 15.07 9.70
N LYS A 21 21.91 14.99 8.60
CA LYS A 21 22.13 15.84 7.42
C LYS A 21 21.58 17.27 7.58
N HIS A 22 20.42 17.41 8.24
CA HIS A 22 19.67 18.67 8.26
C HIS A 22 19.68 19.39 9.61
N GLY A 23 20.07 18.69 10.69
CA GLY A 23 20.10 19.25 12.05
C GLY A 23 18.71 19.35 12.72
N PHE A 24 17.66 18.83 12.08
CA PHE A 24 16.30 18.75 12.60
C PHE A 24 15.58 17.53 12.02
N GLY A 25 14.51 17.08 12.68
CA GLY A 25 13.75 15.89 12.30
C GLY A 25 12.80 16.10 11.13
N ILE A 26 12.11 15.03 10.78
CA ILE A 26 11.03 15.00 9.80
C ILE A 26 9.79 14.38 10.44
N LEU A 27 8.66 15.05 10.31
CA LEU A 27 7.37 14.64 10.85
C LEU A 27 6.60 13.82 9.81
N HIS A 28 5.83 12.84 10.30
CA HIS A 28 4.93 12.04 9.48
C HIS A 28 3.49 12.42 9.80
N PHE A 29 2.74 12.84 8.79
CA PHE A 29 1.31 13.14 8.92
C PHE A 29 0.52 12.21 7.99
N PRO A 30 -0.18 11.18 8.50
CA PRO A 30 -1.16 10.42 7.72
C PRO A 30 -2.18 11.39 7.10
N THR A 31 -2.59 11.16 5.87
CA THR A 31 -3.58 12.02 5.19
C THR A 31 -4.80 11.26 4.72
N VAL A 32 -4.60 10.06 4.22
CA VAL A 32 -5.66 9.17 3.73
C VAL A 32 -5.27 7.72 3.96
N LEU A 33 -6.23 6.82 3.76
CA LEU A 33 -6.03 5.38 3.81
C LEU A 33 -6.23 4.78 2.42
N GLY A 34 -5.28 3.97 1.96
CA GLY A 34 -5.32 3.30 0.67
C GLY A 34 -5.30 1.78 0.76
N ALA A 35 -5.69 1.13 -0.32
CA ALA A 35 -5.53 -0.29 -0.54
C ALA A 35 -4.55 -0.54 -1.69
N VAL A 36 -3.65 -1.51 -1.51
CA VAL A 36 -2.83 -2.06 -2.58
C VAL A 36 -3.44 -3.38 -3.02
N VAL A 37 -3.78 -3.51 -4.30
CA VAL A 37 -4.53 -4.64 -4.82
C VAL A 37 -3.72 -5.48 -5.80
N PRO A 38 -3.83 -6.83 -5.77
CA PRO A 38 -3.33 -7.68 -6.83
C PRO A 38 -4.20 -7.49 -8.07
N THR A 39 -3.65 -6.89 -9.12
CA THR A 39 -4.33 -6.70 -10.40
C THR A 39 -3.68 -7.57 -11.46
N TYR A 40 -4.49 -8.09 -12.38
CA TYR A 40 -4.06 -9.11 -13.34
C TYR A 40 -4.72 -8.93 -14.70
N ASN A 41 -4.13 -9.57 -15.71
CA ASN A 41 -4.67 -9.65 -17.06
C ASN A 41 -4.60 -11.10 -17.54
N ILE A 42 -5.71 -11.83 -17.43
CA ILE A 42 -5.81 -13.22 -17.88
C ILE A 42 -6.87 -13.27 -18.99
N PRO A 43 -6.48 -13.49 -20.25
CA PRO A 43 -7.42 -13.54 -21.36
C PRO A 43 -8.55 -14.55 -21.12
N GLY A 44 -9.80 -14.09 -21.33
CA GLY A 44 -10.99 -14.93 -21.14
C GLY A 44 -11.45 -15.12 -19.69
N VAL A 45 -10.71 -14.60 -18.68
CA VAL A 45 -11.12 -14.60 -17.27
C VAL A 45 -11.66 -13.23 -16.90
N THR A 46 -12.98 -13.13 -16.75
CA THR A 46 -13.68 -11.91 -16.31
C THR A 46 -14.11 -11.96 -14.85
N ALA A 47 -14.04 -13.13 -14.24
CA ALA A 47 -14.39 -13.33 -12.83
C ALA A 47 -13.33 -12.71 -11.91
N GLU A 48 -13.78 -12.22 -10.77
CA GLU A 48 -12.88 -11.80 -9.69
C GLU A 48 -12.20 -13.03 -9.08
N LEU A 49 -10.89 -12.96 -8.92
CA LEU A 49 -10.10 -14.03 -8.31
C LEU A 49 -9.90 -13.80 -6.81
N ASN A 50 -9.82 -14.91 -6.09
CA ASN A 50 -9.47 -15.00 -4.69
C ASN A 50 -8.00 -15.39 -4.55
N PHE A 51 -7.22 -14.61 -3.81
CA PHE A 51 -5.83 -14.91 -3.53
C PHE A 51 -5.63 -15.25 -2.04
N THR A 52 -5.02 -16.41 -1.78
CA THR A 52 -4.52 -16.73 -0.45
C THR A 52 -3.17 -16.05 -0.21
N PRO A 53 -2.76 -15.83 1.06
CA PRO A 53 -1.41 -15.35 1.39
C PRO A 53 -0.32 -16.17 0.73
N ASP A 54 -0.43 -17.51 0.80
CA ASP A 54 0.56 -18.44 0.22
C ASP A 54 0.63 -18.32 -1.30
N ALA A 55 -0.51 -18.15 -1.98
CA ALA A 55 -0.53 -17.96 -3.43
C ALA A 55 0.19 -16.66 -3.82
N LEU A 56 -0.09 -15.54 -3.16
CA LEU A 56 0.60 -14.27 -3.45
C LEU A 56 2.10 -14.37 -3.19
N ALA A 57 2.51 -14.88 -2.02
CA ALA A 57 3.92 -15.06 -1.72
C ALA A 57 4.60 -16.00 -2.74
N GLY A 58 3.95 -17.12 -3.09
CA GLY A 58 4.48 -18.09 -4.04
C GLY A 58 4.66 -17.53 -5.46
N ILE A 59 3.72 -16.70 -5.93
CA ILE A 59 3.81 -16.04 -7.24
C ILE A 59 5.01 -15.07 -7.26
N PHE A 60 5.13 -14.19 -6.28
CA PHE A 60 6.20 -13.18 -6.25
C PHE A 60 7.58 -13.75 -5.86
N LEU A 61 7.62 -14.94 -5.25
CA LEU A 61 8.86 -15.73 -5.07
C LEU A 61 9.24 -16.54 -6.33
N GLY A 62 8.41 -16.58 -7.37
CA GLY A 62 8.63 -17.39 -8.56
C GLY A 62 8.45 -18.89 -8.35
N LYS A 63 7.76 -19.31 -7.29
CA LYS A 63 7.46 -20.72 -6.98
C LYS A 63 6.17 -21.19 -7.67
N ILE A 64 5.19 -20.31 -7.73
CA ILE A 64 3.95 -20.53 -8.48
C ILE A 64 4.11 -19.80 -9.80
N THR A 65 4.27 -20.57 -10.86
CA THR A 65 4.59 -20.04 -12.19
C THR A 65 3.44 -20.15 -13.18
N LYS A 66 2.34 -20.85 -12.83
CA LYS A 66 1.19 -21.05 -13.71
C LYS A 66 -0.11 -20.64 -13.04
N TRP A 67 -1.03 -20.08 -13.83
CA TRP A 67 -2.32 -19.63 -13.32
C TRP A 67 -3.20 -20.78 -12.80
N ASN A 68 -3.11 -21.98 -13.39
CA ASN A 68 -3.85 -23.16 -12.93
C ASN A 68 -3.17 -23.95 -11.81
N ASP A 69 -2.14 -23.39 -11.17
CA ASP A 69 -1.52 -24.00 -9.99
C ASP A 69 -2.59 -24.23 -8.91
N PRO A 70 -2.59 -25.41 -8.23
CA PRO A 70 -3.56 -25.72 -7.18
C PRO A 70 -3.68 -24.65 -6.09
N ALA A 71 -2.57 -23.98 -5.74
CA ALA A 71 -2.57 -22.90 -4.73
C ALA A 71 -3.45 -21.70 -5.14
N ILE A 72 -3.67 -21.49 -6.44
CA ILE A 72 -4.59 -20.48 -6.98
C ILE A 72 -5.95 -21.11 -7.28
N ALA A 73 -5.96 -22.25 -7.97
CA ALA A 73 -7.19 -22.89 -8.48
C ALA A 73 -8.15 -23.33 -7.36
N ASP A 74 -7.64 -23.81 -6.23
CA ASP A 74 -8.46 -24.29 -5.11
C ASP A 74 -9.29 -23.18 -4.45
N ALA A 75 -8.80 -21.94 -4.49
CA ALA A 75 -9.53 -20.75 -4.03
C ALA A 75 -10.51 -20.21 -5.09
N ASN A 76 -10.45 -20.73 -6.35
CA ASN A 76 -11.17 -20.23 -7.52
C ASN A 76 -11.89 -21.32 -8.31
N LYS A 77 -12.46 -22.31 -7.64
CA LYS A 77 -13.04 -23.53 -8.28
C LYS A 77 -14.11 -23.25 -9.35
N ALA A 78 -14.77 -22.10 -9.28
CA ALA A 78 -15.78 -21.68 -10.26
C ALA A 78 -15.17 -21.08 -11.54
N VAL A 79 -13.85 -20.84 -11.57
CA VAL A 79 -13.13 -20.17 -12.66
C VAL A 79 -12.19 -21.19 -13.33
N LYS A 80 -12.31 -21.35 -14.64
CA LYS A 80 -11.35 -22.16 -15.40
C LYS A 80 -10.10 -21.34 -15.67
N LEU A 81 -9.08 -21.53 -14.85
CA LEU A 81 -7.79 -20.87 -15.02
C LEU A 81 -6.95 -21.56 -16.11
N PRO A 82 -6.24 -20.81 -16.98
CA PRO A 82 -5.40 -21.37 -18.03
C PRO A 82 -4.11 -21.97 -17.46
N ALA A 83 -3.52 -22.91 -18.19
CA ALA A 83 -2.21 -23.52 -17.88
C ALA A 83 -1.04 -22.64 -18.38
N GLU A 84 -1.27 -21.34 -18.47
CA GLU A 84 -0.29 -20.36 -18.95
C GLU A 84 0.64 -19.89 -17.83
N ASP A 85 1.85 -19.48 -18.22
CA ASP A 85 2.84 -18.96 -17.28
C ASP A 85 2.44 -17.56 -16.77
N ILE A 86 2.71 -17.31 -15.49
CA ILE A 86 2.44 -16.01 -14.85
C ILE A 86 3.58 -15.04 -15.13
N VAL A 87 3.27 -13.90 -15.72
CA VAL A 87 4.23 -12.81 -15.88
C VAL A 87 4.07 -11.83 -14.71
N VAL A 88 5.01 -11.84 -13.78
CA VAL A 88 5.02 -10.89 -12.66
C VAL A 88 5.53 -9.54 -13.15
N VAL A 89 4.86 -8.46 -12.74
CA VAL A 89 5.30 -7.09 -13.00
C VAL A 89 5.44 -6.36 -11.66
N HIS A 90 6.51 -5.61 -11.46
CA HIS A 90 6.78 -4.88 -10.22
C HIS A 90 7.31 -3.46 -10.50
N ARG A 91 7.40 -2.62 -9.49
CA ARG A 91 7.97 -1.28 -9.61
C ARG A 91 9.49 -1.36 -9.79
N ALA A 92 10.02 -0.58 -10.72
CA ALA A 92 11.46 -0.53 -11.02
C ALA A 92 12.23 0.45 -10.13
N GLU A 93 11.52 1.43 -9.56
CA GLU A 93 12.07 2.47 -8.67
C GLU A 93 11.58 2.30 -7.22
N GLY A 94 12.10 3.11 -6.31
CA GLY A 94 11.61 3.19 -4.93
C GLY A 94 10.14 3.65 -4.88
N SER A 95 9.28 2.90 -4.17
CA SER A 95 7.83 3.10 -4.14
C SER A 95 7.24 2.78 -2.79
N GLY A 96 6.38 3.68 -2.28
CA GLY A 96 5.58 3.43 -1.08
C GLY A 96 4.62 2.25 -1.25
N THR A 97 4.04 2.10 -2.45
CA THR A 97 3.18 0.95 -2.81
C THR A 97 3.95 -0.36 -2.75
N THR A 98 5.22 -0.37 -3.23
CA THR A 98 6.13 -1.51 -3.07
C THR A 98 6.41 -1.79 -1.58
N TYR A 99 6.62 -0.75 -0.77
CA TYR A 99 6.82 -0.94 0.67
C TYR A 99 5.61 -1.63 1.32
N CYS A 100 4.39 -1.16 1.05
CA CYS A 100 3.16 -1.76 1.56
C CYS A 100 3.03 -3.23 1.14
N TRP A 101 3.25 -3.53 -0.14
CA TRP A 101 3.20 -4.88 -0.68
C TRP A 101 4.22 -5.82 -0.04
N THR A 102 5.48 -5.40 0.04
CA THR A 102 6.57 -6.21 0.61
C THR A 102 6.49 -6.33 2.13
N ASP A 103 5.94 -5.34 2.84
CA ASP A 103 5.63 -5.44 4.27
C ASP A 103 4.55 -6.50 4.51
N TYR A 104 3.48 -6.50 3.70
CA TYR A 104 2.47 -7.56 3.74
C TYR A 104 3.09 -8.94 3.48
N LEU A 105 3.83 -9.11 2.38
CA LEU A 105 4.46 -10.40 2.06
C LEU A 105 5.42 -10.87 3.16
N SER A 106 6.14 -9.96 3.81
CA SER A 106 7.03 -10.28 4.94
C SER A 106 6.27 -10.73 6.19
N LYS A 107 5.02 -10.29 6.38
CA LYS A 107 4.18 -10.70 7.51
C LYS A 107 3.52 -12.06 7.33
N ILE A 108 3.34 -12.48 6.07
CA ILE A 108 2.58 -13.71 5.75
C ILE A 108 3.47 -14.85 5.26
N SER A 109 4.77 -14.60 5.01
CA SER A 109 5.72 -15.58 4.51
C SER A 109 7.11 -15.38 5.12
N ASP A 110 7.53 -16.33 5.96
CA ASP A 110 8.88 -16.32 6.56
C ASP A 110 9.97 -16.42 5.49
N GLU A 111 9.70 -17.15 4.41
CA GLU A 111 10.63 -17.25 3.30
C GLU A 111 10.82 -15.93 2.57
N TRP A 112 9.71 -15.21 2.27
CA TRP A 112 9.80 -13.86 1.73
C TRP A 112 10.58 -12.93 2.66
N LYS A 113 10.22 -12.94 3.94
CA LYS A 113 10.87 -12.12 4.99
C LYS A 113 12.38 -12.34 5.03
N THR A 114 12.82 -13.60 4.91
CA THR A 114 14.25 -13.95 5.03
C THR A 114 15.02 -13.68 3.73
N LYS A 115 14.42 -13.98 2.56
CA LYS A 115 15.12 -13.91 1.27
C LYS A 115 15.05 -12.54 0.61
N VAL A 116 13.94 -11.82 0.79
CA VAL A 116 13.64 -10.56 0.09
C VAL A 116 13.48 -9.42 1.08
N GLY A 117 12.69 -9.63 2.14
CA GLY A 117 12.40 -8.63 3.14
C GLY A 117 11.36 -7.60 2.69
N LYS A 118 11.33 -6.45 3.39
CA LYS A 118 10.45 -5.33 3.11
C LYS A 118 11.23 -4.06 2.81
N GLY A 119 10.73 -3.26 1.88
CA GLY A 119 11.34 -1.98 1.52
C GLY A 119 10.61 -1.30 0.37
N ALA A 120 10.88 -0.01 0.19
CA ALA A 120 10.41 0.72 -0.98
C ALA A 120 11.08 0.24 -2.28
N SER A 121 12.22 -0.44 -2.16
CA SER A 121 12.94 -1.12 -3.23
C SER A 121 13.53 -2.39 -2.66
N VAL A 122 13.38 -3.52 -3.36
CA VAL A 122 13.88 -4.83 -2.97
C VAL A 122 14.48 -5.55 -4.18
N ASN A 123 15.26 -6.60 -3.92
CA ASN A 123 15.75 -7.48 -4.97
C ASN A 123 14.64 -8.47 -5.34
N TRP A 124 13.88 -8.16 -6.38
CA TRP A 124 12.78 -9.00 -6.82
C TRP A 124 13.27 -10.35 -7.33
N PRO A 125 12.72 -11.49 -6.83
CA PRO A 125 13.12 -12.82 -7.31
C PRO A 125 12.77 -13.08 -8.77
N VAL A 126 11.65 -12.49 -9.23
CA VAL A 126 11.11 -12.66 -10.59
C VAL A 126 10.39 -11.39 -11.02
N GLY A 127 10.19 -11.24 -12.32
CA GLY A 127 9.29 -10.25 -12.89
C GLY A 127 9.99 -9.20 -13.74
N LEU A 128 9.17 -8.32 -14.30
CA LEU A 128 9.54 -7.19 -15.15
C LEU A 128 9.34 -5.89 -14.38
N GLY A 129 10.31 -4.98 -14.46
CA GLY A 129 10.21 -3.66 -13.84
C GLY A 129 9.41 -2.68 -14.69
N GLY A 130 8.42 -2.00 -14.09
CA GLY A 130 7.70 -0.87 -14.69
C GLY A 130 7.87 0.41 -13.88
N LYS A 131 7.97 1.55 -14.54
CA LYS A 131 8.17 2.86 -13.89
C LYS A 131 6.82 3.49 -13.51
N GLY A 132 6.64 3.80 -12.25
CA GLY A 132 5.41 4.39 -11.70
C GLY A 132 4.25 3.40 -11.64
N SER A 133 3.18 3.79 -10.96
CA SER A 133 1.93 3.03 -10.95
C SER A 133 1.31 2.95 -12.34
N GLU A 134 1.42 4.01 -13.13
CA GLU A 134 0.99 4.07 -14.53
C GLU A 134 1.76 3.05 -15.40
N GLY A 135 3.08 2.96 -15.21
CA GLY A 135 3.93 2.05 -15.98
C GLY A 135 3.60 0.59 -15.72
N VAL A 136 3.50 0.17 -14.45
CA VAL A 136 3.13 -1.23 -14.12
C VAL A 136 1.69 -1.55 -14.53
N THR A 137 0.76 -0.60 -14.38
CA THR A 137 -0.63 -0.74 -14.82
C THR A 137 -0.71 -0.91 -16.34
N GLY A 138 -0.01 -0.06 -17.09
CA GLY A 138 0.07 -0.13 -18.54
C GLY A 138 0.71 -1.44 -19.02
N THR A 139 1.77 -1.90 -18.34
CA THR A 139 2.41 -3.18 -18.66
C THR A 139 1.44 -4.35 -18.49
N VAL A 140 0.75 -4.45 -17.34
CA VAL A 140 -0.22 -5.53 -17.11
C VAL A 140 -1.37 -5.48 -18.12
N LYS A 141 -1.91 -4.29 -18.41
CA LYS A 141 -2.99 -4.13 -19.38
C LYS A 141 -2.63 -4.68 -20.77
N ASN A 142 -1.37 -4.54 -21.16
CA ASN A 142 -0.87 -4.93 -22.48
C ASN A 142 -0.15 -6.29 -22.49
N THR A 143 0.04 -6.95 -21.34
CA THR A 143 0.73 -8.23 -21.23
C THR A 143 -0.26 -9.31 -20.79
N PRO A 144 -0.67 -10.25 -21.67
CA PRO A 144 -1.48 -11.38 -21.27
C PRO A 144 -0.83 -12.21 -20.15
N ASN A 145 -1.64 -12.80 -19.30
CA ASN A 145 -1.24 -13.68 -18.19
C ASN A 145 -0.32 -13.01 -17.15
N SER A 146 -0.41 -11.69 -17.00
CA SER A 146 0.40 -10.92 -16.07
C SER A 146 -0.35 -10.59 -14.77
N ILE A 147 0.44 -10.33 -13.71
CA ILE A 147 -0.01 -9.87 -12.40
C ILE A 147 0.92 -8.76 -11.89
N THR A 148 0.36 -7.79 -11.21
CA THR A 148 1.11 -6.76 -10.46
C THR A 148 0.34 -6.36 -9.21
N TYR A 149 0.88 -5.40 -8.48
CA TYR A 149 0.25 -4.71 -7.36
C TYR A 149 0.20 -3.20 -7.64
N VAL A 150 -0.93 -2.59 -7.41
CA VAL A 150 -1.14 -1.13 -7.55
C VAL A 150 -2.11 -0.65 -6.48
N GLU A 151 -2.16 0.65 -6.25
CA GLU A 151 -3.24 1.23 -5.46
C GLU A 151 -4.59 1.06 -6.17
N LEU A 152 -5.65 0.90 -5.38
CA LEU A 152 -7.01 0.62 -5.85
C LEU A 152 -7.46 1.57 -6.96
N ILE A 153 -7.16 2.87 -6.82
CA ILE A 153 -7.54 3.90 -7.82
C ILE A 153 -6.98 3.58 -9.22
N TYR A 154 -5.76 3.02 -9.33
CA TYR A 154 -5.18 2.68 -10.64
C TYR A 154 -5.88 1.48 -11.28
N ALA A 155 -6.27 0.47 -10.49
CA ALA A 155 -7.04 -0.66 -11.01
C ALA A 155 -8.42 -0.22 -11.49
N GLU A 156 -9.13 0.60 -10.71
CA GLU A 156 -10.48 1.10 -11.04
C GLU A 156 -10.48 2.05 -12.23
N SER A 157 -9.60 3.05 -12.24
CA SER A 157 -9.50 4.04 -13.32
C SER A 157 -9.13 3.41 -14.67
N ASN A 158 -8.33 2.34 -14.64
CA ASN A 158 -7.94 1.61 -15.85
C ASN A 158 -8.86 0.43 -16.19
N LYS A 159 -9.86 0.15 -15.35
CA LYS A 159 -10.80 -0.97 -15.49
C LYS A 159 -10.09 -2.32 -15.63
N ILE A 160 -9.03 -2.52 -14.85
CA ILE A 160 -8.29 -3.78 -14.80
C ILE A 160 -8.83 -4.62 -13.64
N PRO A 161 -9.09 -5.92 -13.82
CA PRO A 161 -9.51 -6.79 -12.74
C PRO A 161 -8.51 -6.79 -11.57
N TYR A 162 -9.04 -6.81 -10.36
CA TYR A 162 -8.26 -7.03 -9.15
C TYR A 162 -8.95 -8.04 -8.24
N GLY A 163 -8.16 -8.78 -7.46
CA GLY A 163 -8.65 -9.89 -6.68
C GLY A 163 -8.95 -9.55 -5.23
N SER A 164 -9.81 -10.37 -4.63
CA SER A 164 -9.98 -10.44 -3.19
C SER A 164 -8.80 -11.15 -2.54
N VAL A 165 -8.40 -10.73 -1.35
CA VAL A 165 -7.28 -11.33 -0.61
C VAL A 165 -7.78 -11.90 0.71
N LYS A 166 -7.33 -13.13 1.04
CA LYS A 166 -7.66 -13.78 2.30
C LYS A 166 -6.92 -13.09 3.45
N ASN A 167 -7.67 -12.58 4.41
CA ASN A 167 -7.12 -11.88 5.57
C ASN A 167 -6.75 -12.81 6.74
N SER A 168 -6.17 -12.25 7.81
CA SER A 168 -5.75 -12.99 9.00
C SER A 168 -6.90 -13.69 9.74
N ALA A 169 -8.15 -13.25 9.53
CA ALA A 169 -9.35 -13.90 10.06
C ALA A 169 -9.90 -15.02 9.15
N GLY A 170 -9.23 -15.33 8.04
CA GLY A 170 -9.60 -16.37 7.09
C GLY A 170 -10.68 -15.98 6.08
N ALA A 171 -11.14 -14.74 6.04
CA ALA A 171 -12.12 -14.25 5.08
C ALA A 171 -11.45 -13.71 3.82
N PHE A 172 -12.00 -14.01 2.64
CA PHE A 172 -11.64 -13.29 1.40
C PHE A 172 -12.32 -11.93 1.43
N VAL A 173 -11.52 -10.87 1.33
CA VAL A 173 -11.99 -9.49 1.40
C VAL A 173 -11.59 -8.77 0.11
N LYS A 174 -12.56 -8.17 -0.55
CA LYS A 174 -12.33 -7.24 -1.65
C LYS A 174 -11.93 -5.88 -1.11
N ALA A 175 -10.96 -5.24 -1.74
CA ALA A 175 -10.60 -3.86 -1.38
C ALA A 175 -11.81 -2.93 -1.57
N SER A 176 -12.09 -2.17 -0.53
CA SER A 176 -13.12 -1.11 -0.51
C SER A 176 -12.81 -0.12 0.59
N LEU A 177 -13.40 1.08 0.53
CA LEU A 177 -13.19 2.10 1.56
C LEU A 177 -13.54 1.59 2.97
N ALA A 178 -14.64 0.83 3.09
CA ALA A 178 -15.07 0.22 4.36
C ALA A 178 -14.07 -0.81 4.88
N ALA A 179 -13.51 -1.65 3.98
CA ALA A 179 -12.55 -2.68 4.36
C ALA A 179 -11.18 -2.11 4.76
N VAL A 180 -10.75 -1.02 4.11
CA VAL A 180 -9.55 -0.25 4.49
C VAL A 180 -9.75 0.45 5.83
N SER A 181 -10.91 1.09 6.05
CA SER A 181 -11.24 1.70 7.34
C SER A 181 -11.28 0.67 8.47
N ALA A 182 -11.78 -0.54 8.21
CA ALA A 182 -11.77 -1.64 9.17
C ALA A 182 -10.34 -2.09 9.53
N ALA A 183 -9.41 -2.09 8.57
CA ALA A 183 -8.00 -2.39 8.83
C ALA A 183 -7.33 -1.31 9.72
N ALA A 184 -7.69 -0.05 9.53
CA ALA A 184 -7.14 1.07 10.31
C ALA A 184 -7.74 1.21 11.72
N ALA A 185 -8.95 0.70 11.95
CA ALA A 185 -9.68 0.90 13.21
C ALA A 185 -8.92 0.38 14.45
N GLY A 186 -8.19 -0.73 14.32
CA GLY A 186 -7.33 -1.27 15.38
C GLY A 186 -6.13 -0.37 15.68
N ALA A 187 -5.47 0.10 14.63
CA ALA A 187 -4.26 0.91 14.75
C ALA A 187 -4.52 2.32 15.29
N ALA A 188 -5.74 2.87 15.09
CA ALA A 188 -6.08 4.21 15.55
C ALA A 188 -5.97 4.39 17.06
N LYS A 189 -6.26 3.35 17.85
CA LYS A 189 -6.18 3.38 19.32
C LYS A 189 -4.75 3.41 19.84
N ASP A 190 -3.86 2.67 19.16
CA ASP A 190 -2.46 2.48 19.55
C ASP A 190 -1.49 3.25 18.63
N MET A 191 -2.00 4.27 17.94
CA MET A 191 -1.23 5.12 17.04
C MET A 191 -0.04 5.74 17.79
N PRO A 192 1.22 5.48 17.37
CA PRO A 192 2.39 6.09 17.99
C PRO A 192 2.42 7.62 17.79
N ASP A 193 3.21 8.34 18.59
CA ASP A 193 3.27 9.82 18.54
C ASP A 193 3.94 10.35 17.27
N ASP A 194 4.67 9.51 16.57
CA ASP A 194 5.28 9.80 15.28
C ASP A 194 4.47 9.29 14.08
N PHE A 195 3.29 8.70 14.32
CA PHE A 195 2.36 8.17 13.32
C PHE A 195 2.93 7.08 12.40
N ARG A 196 4.09 6.52 12.69
CA ARG A 196 4.73 5.48 11.88
C ARG A 196 4.22 4.09 12.28
N VAL A 197 3.12 3.66 11.70
CA VAL A 197 2.50 2.36 11.96
C VAL A 197 2.14 1.66 10.66
N SER A 198 2.33 0.34 10.61
CA SER A 198 1.88 -0.49 9.50
C SER A 198 0.54 -1.14 9.86
N ILE A 199 -0.43 -1.03 8.96
CA ILE A 199 -1.74 -1.67 9.06
C ILE A 199 -1.93 -2.83 8.06
N THR A 200 -0.85 -3.28 7.42
CA THR A 200 -0.90 -4.51 6.61
C THR A 200 -1.14 -5.72 7.50
N ASN A 201 -1.93 -6.67 7.00
CA ASN A 201 -2.36 -7.87 7.71
C ASN A 201 -3.05 -7.57 9.07
N ALA A 202 -3.75 -6.43 9.16
CA ALA A 202 -4.49 -6.04 10.35
C ALA A 202 -5.55 -7.11 10.72
N PRO A 203 -5.81 -7.30 12.02
CA PRO A 203 -6.85 -8.23 12.48
C PRO A 203 -8.24 -7.70 12.12
N GLY A 204 -9.21 -8.63 11.99
CA GLY A 204 -10.61 -8.30 11.77
C GLY A 204 -11.18 -8.96 10.51
N LYS A 205 -12.39 -9.52 10.63
CA LYS A 205 -13.04 -10.28 9.56
C LYS A 205 -13.31 -9.43 8.30
N ALA A 206 -13.55 -8.13 8.46
CA ALA A 206 -13.83 -7.20 7.37
C ALA A 206 -12.59 -6.41 6.92
N ALA A 207 -11.44 -6.56 7.60
CA ALA A 207 -10.22 -5.80 7.29
C ALA A 207 -9.59 -6.26 5.98
N TYR A 208 -9.34 -5.32 5.05
CA TYR A 208 -8.56 -5.61 3.85
C TYR A 208 -7.06 -5.72 4.22
N PRO A 209 -6.39 -6.84 3.89
CA PRO A 209 -5.08 -7.14 4.47
C PRO A 209 -3.92 -6.31 3.92
N ILE A 210 -4.07 -5.66 2.76
CA ILE A 210 -3.00 -4.87 2.14
C ILE A 210 -3.41 -3.39 2.14
N SER A 211 -3.65 -2.88 3.34
CA SER A 211 -4.04 -1.49 3.60
C SER A 211 -2.86 -0.70 4.15
N THR A 212 -2.82 0.59 3.83
CA THR A 212 -1.78 1.51 4.31
C THR A 212 -2.34 2.91 4.51
N PHE A 213 -1.63 3.71 5.30
CA PHE A 213 -1.75 5.17 5.25
C PHE A 213 -0.92 5.72 4.10
N THR A 214 -1.25 6.90 3.62
CA THR A 214 -0.34 7.76 2.89
C THR A 214 0.06 8.91 3.80
N TRP A 215 1.36 9.08 4.00
CA TRP A 215 1.92 10.10 4.87
C TRP A 215 2.47 11.27 4.08
N LEU A 216 2.28 12.48 4.58
CA LEU A 216 3.12 13.62 4.26
C LEU A 216 4.35 13.60 5.18
N LEU A 217 5.52 13.77 4.58
CA LEU A 217 6.80 13.90 5.27
C LEU A 217 7.15 15.40 5.32
N ILE A 218 7.09 16.00 6.51
CA ILE A 218 7.21 17.45 6.68
C ILE A 218 8.44 17.75 7.56
N PRO A 219 9.38 18.58 7.09
CA PRO A 219 10.48 19.06 7.92
C PRO A 219 9.96 19.69 9.23
N GLU A 220 10.61 19.40 10.35
CA GLU A 220 10.25 20.04 11.62
C GLU A 220 10.50 21.54 11.63
N LYS A 221 11.48 22.03 10.84
CA LYS A 221 11.89 23.45 10.84
C LYS A 221 11.90 24.03 9.44
N PHE A 222 11.39 25.23 9.34
CA PHE A 222 11.43 26.08 8.15
C PHE A 222 12.16 27.39 8.47
N SER A 223 13.07 27.80 7.59
CA SER A 223 13.73 29.10 7.70
C SER A 223 12.82 30.28 7.29
N ASP A 224 11.78 30.01 6.50
CA ASP A 224 10.78 30.97 6.03
C ASP A 224 9.46 30.76 6.79
N ALA A 225 9.07 31.76 7.57
CA ALA A 225 7.85 31.75 8.36
C ALA A 225 6.57 31.68 7.51
N ALA A 226 6.54 32.35 6.35
CA ALA A 226 5.38 32.32 5.46
C ALA A 226 5.18 30.91 4.86
N LYS A 227 6.28 30.24 4.49
CA LYS A 227 6.25 28.85 4.02
C LYS A 227 5.80 27.89 5.12
N ARG A 228 6.34 28.02 6.33
CA ARG A 228 5.91 27.24 7.49
C ARG A 228 4.40 27.36 7.70
N ASP A 229 3.88 28.58 7.71
CA ASP A 229 2.47 28.84 7.98
C ASP A 229 1.58 28.31 6.84
N ALA A 230 2.04 28.38 5.59
CA ALA A 230 1.36 27.77 4.45
C ALA A 230 1.31 26.23 4.57
N ILE A 231 2.40 25.57 4.98
CA ILE A 231 2.45 24.13 5.20
C ILE A 231 1.52 23.73 6.36
N LYS A 232 1.54 24.45 7.48
CA LYS A 232 0.58 24.24 8.59
C LYS A 232 -0.87 24.37 8.11
N GLY A 233 -1.17 25.39 7.31
CA GLY A 233 -2.49 25.60 6.71
C GLY A 233 -2.91 24.46 5.81
N PHE A 234 -2.00 23.97 4.97
CA PHE A 234 -2.22 22.84 4.08
C PHE A 234 -2.51 21.55 4.86
N VAL A 235 -1.72 21.22 5.89
CA VAL A 235 -1.96 20.04 6.74
C VAL A 235 -3.31 20.15 7.45
N LYS A 236 -3.64 21.30 8.04
CA LYS A 236 -4.96 21.53 8.67
C LYS A 236 -6.10 21.32 7.69
N TRP A 237 -5.98 21.85 6.47
CA TRP A 237 -6.98 21.64 5.42
C TRP A 237 -7.07 20.16 5.04
N ALA A 238 -5.95 19.45 4.85
CA ALA A 238 -5.93 18.04 4.49
C ALA A 238 -6.62 17.15 5.54
N LEU A 239 -6.49 17.52 6.84
CA LEU A 239 -7.13 16.82 7.96
C LEU A 239 -8.61 17.20 8.18
N ALA A 240 -9.09 18.25 7.54
CA ALA A 240 -10.47 18.76 7.66
C ALA A 240 -11.21 18.63 6.31
N ASP A 241 -11.35 19.72 5.57
CA ASP A 241 -12.11 19.79 4.33
C ASP A 241 -11.53 18.87 3.24
N GLY A 242 -10.20 18.69 3.23
CA GLY A 242 -9.49 17.78 2.31
C GLY A 242 -9.97 16.34 2.40
N GLN A 243 -10.40 15.88 3.57
CA GLN A 243 -10.95 14.53 3.75
C GLN A 243 -12.21 14.26 2.88
N ASN A 244 -12.93 15.30 2.46
CA ASN A 244 -14.13 15.14 1.63
C ASN A 244 -13.81 14.74 0.17
N TYR A 245 -12.57 14.90 -0.26
CA TYR A 245 -12.13 14.50 -1.60
C TYR A 245 -11.59 13.07 -1.67
N ALA A 246 -11.28 12.44 -0.52
CA ALA A 246 -10.62 11.14 -0.47
C ALA A 246 -11.44 10.04 -1.18
N GLU A 247 -12.73 9.94 -0.91
CA GLU A 247 -13.60 8.86 -1.43
C GLU A 247 -13.72 8.89 -2.95
N ALA A 248 -13.76 10.07 -3.57
CA ALA A 248 -13.80 10.22 -5.03
C ALA A 248 -12.52 9.73 -5.72
N LEU A 249 -11.44 9.58 -4.96
CA LEU A 249 -10.14 9.08 -5.40
C LEU A 249 -9.87 7.65 -4.91
N SER A 250 -10.89 6.92 -4.46
CA SER A 250 -10.81 5.55 -3.91
C SER A 250 -9.91 5.43 -2.66
N TYR A 251 -9.79 6.51 -1.88
CA TYR A 251 -9.13 6.50 -0.56
C TYR A 251 -10.16 6.65 0.57
N ALA A 252 -9.93 5.98 1.67
CA ALA A 252 -10.76 6.14 2.86
C ALA A 252 -10.25 7.31 3.73
N LYS A 253 -11.20 7.96 4.39
CA LYS A 253 -10.92 9.04 5.36
C LYS A 253 -10.18 8.49 6.58
N LEU A 254 -9.41 9.35 7.21
CA LEU A 254 -8.75 9.04 8.47
C LEU A 254 -9.75 8.81 9.61
N PRO A 255 -9.48 7.88 10.55
CA PRO A 255 -10.20 7.79 11.80
C PRO A 255 -10.13 9.09 12.59
N LYS A 256 -11.23 9.46 13.27
CA LYS A 256 -11.32 10.72 14.05
C LYS A 256 -10.25 10.84 15.13
N GLU A 257 -9.89 9.73 15.75
CA GLU A 257 -8.84 9.65 16.76
C GLU A 257 -7.48 10.04 16.21
N VAL A 258 -7.17 9.57 14.98
CA VAL A 258 -5.93 9.93 14.26
C VAL A 258 -5.92 11.42 13.98
N VAL A 259 -6.97 11.97 13.37
CA VAL A 259 -7.10 13.40 13.07
C VAL A 259 -6.94 14.25 14.32
N THR A 260 -7.55 13.83 15.45
CA THR A 260 -7.44 14.56 16.72
C THR A 260 -6.00 14.59 17.23
N LYS A 261 -5.26 13.48 17.09
CA LYS A 261 -3.86 13.39 17.51
C LYS A 261 -2.95 14.24 16.60
N GLU A 262 -3.19 14.20 15.30
CA GLU A 262 -2.43 14.97 14.30
C GLU A 262 -2.61 16.47 14.47
N ASN A 263 -3.82 16.95 14.75
CA ASN A 263 -4.05 18.37 15.01
C ASN A 263 -3.19 18.92 16.16
N LYS A 264 -2.89 18.09 17.19
CA LYS A 264 -1.96 18.46 18.26
C LYS A 264 -0.49 18.42 17.77
N ALA A 265 -0.18 17.55 16.81
CA ALA A 265 1.18 17.40 16.30
C ALA A 265 1.59 18.51 15.32
N ILE A 266 0.63 19.25 14.72
CA ILE A 266 0.90 20.36 13.79
C ILE A 266 1.78 21.44 14.44
N ASP A 267 1.67 21.64 15.75
CA ASP A 267 2.49 22.62 16.48
C ASP A 267 3.98 22.28 16.53
N LYS A 268 4.34 21.01 16.25
CA LYS A 268 5.74 20.58 16.10
C LYS A 268 6.42 21.14 14.84
N ILE A 269 5.66 21.64 13.87
CA ILE A 269 6.19 22.32 12.68
C ILE A 269 6.62 23.74 13.08
N GLN A 270 7.92 24.01 13.08
CA GLN A 270 8.54 25.26 13.58
C GLN A 270 9.14 26.10 12.45
#